data_2c4d2f2b9580c3db80ae5dac9469d46b
#
_entry.id   2c4d2f2b9580c3db80ae5dac9469d46b
#
_cell.length_a   1.000
_cell.length_b   1.000
_cell.length_c   1.000
_cell.angle_alpha   90.00
_cell.angle_beta   90.00
_cell.angle_gamma   90.00
#
_symmetry.space_group_name_H-M   'P 1'
#
loop_
_entity.id
_entity.type
_entity.pdbx_description
1 polymer ?
#
loop_
_entity_poly.entity_id
_entity_poly.type
_entity_poly.pdbx_seq_one_letter_code
_entity_poly.pdbx_strand_id
1 'polypeptide(L)'
;MSNSGNFISPFLDNRERIFENSSGFVIFDKFPVSEGHCLVVPHRVYSNYFDSSDDEVIGLNRLLFQTKEFLVKKFDPPGFNIGINCGEVSGQTVDHLHIHIIPRYHNDVEDPTGGVTVSYTHLTLPTICSV
;
A
#
# COMPACT_ATOMS: atom_id res chain seq x y z
N MET A 1 13.12 11.80 -8.38
CA MET A 1 13.36 10.82 -8.42
C MET A 1 13.83 10.39 -9.62
N SER A 2 14.30 9.79 -9.89
CA SER A 2 14.79 9.55 -10.80
C SER A 2 14.65 8.58 -11.48
N ASN A 3 14.45 8.21 -12.00
CA ASN A 3 14.23 7.31 -12.61
C ASN A 3 15.09 7.13 -13.66
N SER A 4 16.03 6.64 -13.49
CA SER A 4 16.83 6.40 -14.43
C SER A 4 16.27 5.49 -15.38
N GLY A 5 16.56 5.36 -16.44
CA GLY A 5 16.03 4.46 -17.35
C GLY A 5 16.22 3.03 -17.01
N ASN A 6 16.95 2.74 -15.95
CA ASN A 6 17.15 1.38 -15.57
C ASN A 6 16.18 0.88 -14.52
N PHE A 7 15.33 1.73 -14.02
CA PHE A 7 14.40 1.27 -12.98
C PHE A 7 13.31 0.41 -13.59
N ILE A 8 13.10 -0.74 -13.03
CA ILE A 8 12.02 -1.63 -13.41
C ILE A 8 11.20 -1.88 -12.18
N SER A 9 9.94 -1.51 -12.22
CA SER A 9 9.08 -1.64 -11.06
C SER A 9 8.80 -3.10 -10.76
N PRO A 10 9.00 -3.52 -9.51
CA PRO A 10 8.66 -4.88 -9.13
C PRO A 10 7.17 -5.15 -9.15
N PHE A 11 6.34 -4.10 -9.23
CA PHE A 11 4.89 -4.29 -9.27
C PHE A 11 4.39 -4.62 -10.68
N LEU A 12 5.26 -4.50 -11.68
CA LEU A 12 4.89 -4.84 -13.05
C LEU A 12 5.32 -6.25 -13.43
N ASP A 13 5.38 -7.13 -12.45
CA ASP A 13 5.68 -8.52 -12.70
C ASP A 13 4.42 -9.24 -13.19
N ASN A 14 4.45 -10.55 -13.30
CA ASN A 14 3.32 -11.30 -13.84
C ASN A 14 2.36 -11.78 -12.78
N ARG A 15 2.40 -11.20 -11.60
CA ARG A 15 1.49 -11.51 -10.52
C ARG A 15 0.07 -11.14 -10.93
N GLU A 16 -0.89 -11.92 -10.45
CA GLU A 16 -2.27 -11.66 -10.79
C GLU A 16 -2.74 -10.33 -10.23
N ARG A 17 -3.47 -9.59 -11.02
CA ARG A 17 -4.07 -8.33 -10.59
C ARG A 17 -5.49 -8.62 -10.14
N ILE A 18 -5.80 -8.24 -8.91
CA ILE A 18 -7.12 -8.51 -8.34
C ILE A 18 -8.16 -7.62 -8.99
N PHE A 19 -7.84 -6.35 -9.17
CA PHE A 19 -8.69 -5.37 -9.84
C PHE A 19 -7.83 -4.48 -10.71
N GLU A 20 -8.45 -3.84 -11.67
CA GLU A 20 -7.74 -2.96 -12.57
C GLU A 20 -8.72 -1.97 -13.19
N ASN A 21 -8.32 -0.74 -13.36
CA ASN A 21 -9.08 0.25 -14.13
C ASN A 21 -8.09 1.07 -14.97
N SER A 22 -8.54 2.16 -15.58
CA SER A 22 -7.65 2.93 -16.44
C SER A 22 -6.54 3.63 -15.69
N SER A 23 -6.63 3.78 -14.38
CA SER A 23 -5.62 4.49 -13.61
C SER A 23 -4.59 3.56 -13.00
N GLY A 24 -4.95 2.35 -12.67
CA GLY A 24 -4.02 1.44 -12.00
C GLY A 24 -4.60 0.06 -11.76
N PHE A 25 -4.00 -0.63 -10.82
CA PHE A 25 -4.37 -2.01 -10.53
C PHE A 25 -4.10 -2.33 -9.06
N VAL A 26 -4.62 -3.47 -8.63
CA VAL A 26 -4.48 -3.93 -7.24
C VAL A 26 -3.81 -5.30 -7.25
N ILE A 27 -2.83 -5.47 -6.38
CA ILE A 27 -2.15 -6.74 -6.22
C ILE A 27 -2.02 -7.04 -4.72
N PHE A 28 -1.82 -8.30 -4.38
CA PHE A 28 -1.43 -8.64 -3.01
C PHE A 28 0.04 -8.28 -2.82
N ASP A 29 0.37 -7.80 -1.63
CA ASP A 29 1.76 -7.51 -1.29
C ASP A 29 2.49 -8.86 -1.12
N LYS A 30 3.70 -8.97 -1.68
CA LYS A 30 4.50 -10.18 -1.53
C LYS A 30 5.01 -10.37 -0.13
N PHE A 31 5.10 -9.28 0.64
CA PHE A 31 5.61 -9.33 2.00
C PHE A 31 4.56 -8.74 2.94
N PRO A 32 3.44 -9.44 3.11
CA PRO A 32 2.30 -8.84 3.79
C PRO A 32 2.54 -8.63 5.27
N VAL A 33 2.06 -7.50 5.77
CA VAL A 33 2.07 -7.23 7.19
C VAL A 33 0.99 -8.09 7.88
N SER A 34 -0.11 -8.31 7.18
CA SER A 34 -1.20 -9.15 7.68
C SER A 34 -1.86 -9.84 6.51
N GLU A 35 -2.73 -10.79 6.82
CA GLU A 35 -3.42 -11.53 5.77
C GLU A 35 -4.31 -10.59 4.97
N GLY A 36 -4.15 -10.57 3.68
CA GLY A 36 -4.96 -9.73 2.81
C GLY A 36 -4.34 -8.38 2.49
N HIS A 37 -3.13 -8.10 2.94
CA HIS A 37 -2.46 -6.83 2.66
C HIS A 37 -2.33 -6.64 1.15
N CYS A 38 -2.93 -5.59 0.63
CA CYS A 38 -2.92 -5.28 -0.79
C CYS A 38 -2.25 -3.97 -1.07
N LEU A 39 -1.86 -3.79 -2.32
CA LEU A 39 -1.30 -2.56 -2.83
C LEU A 39 -2.14 -2.06 -3.99
N VAL A 40 -2.43 -0.76 -4.00
CA VAL A 40 -3.07 -0.10 -5.14
C VAL A 40 -1.98 0.67 -5.85
N VAL A 41 -1.77 0.40 -7.12
CA VAL A 41 -0.60 0.85 -7.87
C VAL A 41 -1.03 1.51 -9.16
N PRO A 42 -0.54 2.71 -9.49
CA PRO A 42 -0.89 3.31 -10.78
C PRO A 42 -0.19 2.60 -11.94
N HIS A 43 -0.80 2.63 -13.12
CA HIS A 43 -0.15 2.09 -14.31
C HIS A 43 1.10 2.89 -14.65
N ARG A 44 1.04 4.20 -14.51
CA ARG A 44 2.18 5.07 -14.81
C ARG A 44 3.19 4.91 -13.67
N VAL A 45 4.45 4.81 -14.02
CA VAL A 45 5.50 4.60 -13.02
C VAL A 45 6.01 5.96 -12.56
N TYR A 46 5.61 6.36 -11.37
CA TYR A 46 6.10 7.56 -10.72
C TYR A 46 6.14 7.28 -9.21
N SER A 47 6.96 8.00 -8.50
CA SER A 47 7.26 7.62 -7.13
C SER A 47 6.38 8.32 -6.10
N ASN A 48 6.09 9.59 -6.29
CA ASN A 48 5.47 10.36 -5.23
C ASN A 48 3.98 10.58 -5.48
N TYR A 49 3.17 10.32 -4.47
CA TYR A 49 1.72 10.46 -4.57
C TYR A 49 1.32 11.86 -5.04
N PHE A 50 2.07 12.88 -4.64
CA PHE A 50 1.72 14.26 -4.97
C PHE A 50 2.01 14.61 -6.43
N ASP A 51 2.62 13.69 -7.17
CA ASP A 51 2.79 13.83 -8.62
C ASP A 51 1.69 13.13 -9.40
N SER A 52 0.67 12.62 -8.72
CA SER A 52 -0.46 12.01 -9.39
C SER A 52 -1.29 13.06 -10.11
N SER A 53 -1.88 12.70 -11.23
CA SER A 53 -2.88 13.56 -11.87
C SER A 53 -4.20 13.43 -11.13
N ASP A 54 -5.12 14.36 -11.38
CA ASP A 54 -6.44 14.30 -10.77
C ASP A 54 -7.16 12.99 -11.13
N ASP A 55 -7.04 12.56 -12.37
CA ASP A 55 -7.67 11.32 -12.80
C ASP A 55 -7.06 10.12 -12.08
N GLU A 56 -5.76 10.16 -11.86
CA GLU A 56 -5.09 9.08 -11.12
C GLU A 56 -5.59 9.04 -9.67
N VAL A 57 -5.71 10.19 -9.03
CA VAL A 57 -6.20 10.21 -7.65
C VAL A 57 -7.60 9.61 -7.57
N ILE A 58 -8.48 10.01 -8.50
CA ILE A 58 -9.85 9.48 -8.52
C ILE A 58 -9.85 7.99 -8.80
N GLY A 59 -9.12 7.57 -9.82
CA GLY A 59 -9.14 6.16 -10.21
C GLY A 59 -8.51 5.24 -9.18
N LEU A 60 -7.42 5.68 -8.57
CA LEU A 60 -6.78 4.87 -7.53
C LEU A 60 -7.67 4.78 -6.30
N ASN A 61 -8.37 5.88 -5.97
CA ASN A 61 -9.28 5.85 -4.83
C ASN A 61 -10.44 4.89 -5.06
N ARG A 62 -10.94 4.80 -6.29
CA ARG A 62 -11.98 3.83 -6.60
C ARG A 62 -11.50 2.40 -6.41
N LEU A 63 -10.26 2.14 -6.81
CA LEU A 63 -9.66 0.82 -6.59
C LEU A 63 -9.51 0.52 -5.11
N LEU A 64 -9.18 1.53 -4.32
CA LEU A 64 -9.03 1.36 -2.88
C LEU A 64 -10.36 0.96 -2.24
N PHE A 65 -11.44 1.63 -2.61
CA PHE A 65 -12.77 1.30 -2.07
C PHE A 65 -13.22 -0.09 -2.51
N GLN A 66 -12.95 -0.44 -3.76
CA GLN A 66 -13.30 -1.74 -4.30
C GLN A 66 -12.53 -2.85 -3.58
N THR A 67 -11.26 -2.58 -3.29
CA THR A 67 -10.41 -3.54 -2.59
C THR A 67 -10.90 -3.74 -1.17
N LYS A 68 -11.32 -2.67 -0.50
CA LYS A 68 -11.83 -2.79 0.84
C LYS A 68 -13.04 -3.72 0.88
N GLU A 69 -13.94 -3.58 -0.08
CA GLU A 69 -15.11 -4.46 -0.11
C GLU A 69 -14.74 -5.91 -0.36
N PHE A 70 -13.78 -6.13 -1.23
CA PHE A 70 -13.28 -7.47 -1.50
C PHE A 70 -12.68 -8.09 -0.24
N LEU A 71 -11.87 -7.32 0.49
CA LEU A 71 -11.21 -7.84 1.68
C LEU A 71 -12.21 -8.11 2.81
N VAL A 72 -13.24 -7.29 2.94
CA VAL A 72 -14.27 -7.54 3.93
C VAL A 72 -14.99 -8.87 3.65
N LYS A 73 -15.29 -9.13 2.38
CA LYS A 73 -15.98 -10.37 2.05
C LYS A 73 -15.10 -11.58 2.22
N LYS A 74 -13.81 -11.43 1.97
CA LYS A 74 -12.93 -12.58 1.98
C LYS A 74 -12.37 -12.88 3.35
N PHE A 75 -12.00 -11.87 4.12
CA PHE A 75 -11.31 -12.04 5.38
C PHE A 75 -12.05 -11.45 6.58
N ASP A 76 -13.03 -10.59 6.32
CA ASP A 76 -13.82 -9.94 7.37
C ASP A 76 -12.96 -9.30 8.46
N PRO A 77 -11.99 -8.46 8.11
CA PRO A 77 -11.17 -7.82 9.14
C PRO A 77 -11.96 -6.75 9.87
N PRO A 78 -11.74 -6.57 11.16
CA PRO A 78 -12.43 -5.53 11.91
C PRO A 78 -11.91 -4.11 11.64
N GLY A 79 -10.78 -3.97 10.98
CA GLY A 79 -10.26 -2.64 10.69
C GLY A 79 -9.21 -2.66 9.60
N PHE A 80 -8.76 -1.49 9.19
CA PHE A 80 -7.75 -1.35 8.15
C PHE A 80 -6.79 -0.24 8.48
N ASN A 81 -5.55 -0.37 8.04
CA ASN A 81 -4.65 0.76 7.93
C ASN A 81 -4.43 1.04 6.45
N ILE A 82 -4.49 2.30 6.08
CA ILE A 82 -4.26 2.73 4.71
C ILE A 82 -3.13 3.73 4.75
N GLY A 83 -2.12 3.55 3.94
CA GLY A 83 -0.98 4.44 3.99
C GLY A 83 -0.21 4.51 2.72
N ILE A 84 0.49 5.62 2.53
CA ILE A 84 1.31 5.89 1.38
C ILE A 84 2.61 6.46 1.90
N ASN A 85 3.73 5.88 1.46
CA ASN A 85 5.02 6.44 1.80
C ASN A 85 5.49 7.35 0.67
N CYS A 86 5.77 8.59 0.98
CA CYS A 86 6.22 9.57 0.00
C CYS A 86 7.63 9.99 0.35
N GLY A 87 8.59 9.50 -0.40
CA GLY A 87 10.00 9.83 -0.21
C GLY A 87 10.72 8.84 0.67
N GLU A 88 12.02 8.80 0.51
CA GLU A 88 12.85 7.82 1.18
C GLU A 88 12.79 7.97 2.70
N VAL A 89 12.72 9.19 3.20
CA VAL A 89 12.70 9.40 4.64
C VAL A 89 11.40 8.94 5.29
N SER A 90 10.39 8.67 4.49
CA SER A 90 9.13 8.14 5.03
C SER A 90 9.09 6.63 5.00
N GLY A 91 10.14 6.00 4.51
CA GLY A 91 10.19 4.54 4.43
C GLY A 91 9.89 3.98 3.04
N GLN A 92 9.80 4.85 2.04
CA GLN A 92 9.53 4.37 0.68
C GLN A 92 10.76 3.65 0.14
N THR A 93 10.60 2.39 -0.23
CA THR A 93 11.72 1.59 -0.74
C THR A 93 11.59 1.28 -2.22
N VAL A 94 10.43 1.48 -2.82
CA VAL A 94 10.20 1.21 -4.24
C VAL A 94 9.75 2.50 -4.89
N ASP A 95 10.40 2.87 -6.00
CA ASP A 95 10.13 4.14 -6.68
C ASP A 95 8.97 4.05 -7.65
N HIS A 96 7.94 3.40 -7.27
CA HIS A 96 6.68 3.34 -7.98
C HIS A 96 5.60 3.49 -6.91
N LEU A 97 4.80 4.51 -7.01
CA LEU A 97 3.77 4.80 -6.02
C LEU A 97 2.96 3.56 -5.70
N HIS A 98 2.68 3.34 -4.44
CA HIS A 98 1.76 2.28 -4.05
C HIS A 98 1.06 2.67 -2.76
N ILE A 99 -0.22 2.40 -2.72
CA ILE A 99 -1.06 2.68 -1.58
C ILE A 99 -1.30 1.38 -0.88
N HIS A 100 -0.90 1.30 0.38
CA HIS A 100 -1.12 0.10 1.18
C HIS A 100 -2.54 0.10 1.72
N ILE A 101 -3.22 -1.04 1.63
CA ILE A 101 -4.43 -1.26 2.39
C ILE A 101 -4.20 -2.55 3.17
N ILE A 102 -4.14 -2.43 4.47
CA ILE A 102 -3.69 -3.48 5.36
C ILE A 102 -4.82 -3.86 6.29
N PRO A 103 -5.41 -5.04 6.14
CA PRO A 103 -6.42 -5.51 7.07
C PRO A 103 -5.80 -5.68 8.45
N ARG A 104 -6.51 -5.25 9.46
CA ARG A 104 -6.03 -5.39 10.83
C ARG A 104 -6.97 -6.28 11.61
N TYR A 105 -6.40 -7.10 12.47
CA TYR A 105 -7.13 -8.11 13.23
C TYR A 105 -6.87 -7.92 14.70
N HIS A 106 -7.83 -8.33 15.53
CA HIS A 106 -7.65 -8.20 16.97
C HIS A 106 -6.38 -8.96 17.38
N ASN A 107 -5.58 -8.30 18.19
CA ASN A 107 -4.36 -8.90 18.74
C ASN A 107 -3.28 -9.22 17.69
N ASP A 108 -3.34 -8.61 16.53
CA ASP A 108 -2.31 -8.83 15.52
C ASP A 108 -0.99 -8.15 15.91
N VAL A 109 -1.05 -7.12 16.73
CA VAL A 109 0.13 -6.54 17.36
C VAL A 109 -0.20 -6.22 18.80
N GLU A 110 0.83 -6.02 19.61
CA GLU A 110 0.59 -5.81 21.02
C GLU A 110 -0.06 -4.47 21.28
N ASP A 111 0.35 -3.43 20.62
CA ASP A 111 -0.22 -2.10 20.77
C ASP A 111 -0.42 -1.47 19.39
N PRO A 112 -1.66 -1.39 18.91
CA PRO A 112 -1.89 -0.87 17.55
C PRO A 112 -1.89 0.64 17.46
N THR A 113 -1.67 1.35 18.54
CA THR A 113 -1.69 2.81 18.51
C THR A 113 -0.65 3.31 17.50
N GLY A 114 -1.03 4.24 16.66
CA GLY A 114 -0.17 4.74 15.62
C GLY A 114 -0.10 3.85 14.38
N GLY A 115 -1.03 2.97 14.26
CA GLY A 115 -1.19 1.90 13.29
C GLY A 115 -0.24 1.85 12.11
N VAL A 116 -0.36 2.77 11.16
CA VAL A 116 0.43 2.68 9.94
C VAL A 116 1.92 2.73 10.24
N THR A 117 2.35 3.65 11.07
CA THR A 117 3.75 3.76 11.43
C THR A 117 4.25 2.51 12.14
N VAL A 118 3.48 2.03 13.07
CA VAL A 118 3.87 0.86 13.84
C VAL A 118 3.89 -0.37 12.96
N SER A 119 2.89 -0.54 12.08
CA SER A 119 2.81 -1.73 11.25
C SER A 119 3.98 -1.85 10.32
N TYR A 120 4.51 -0.72 9.84
CA TYR A 120 5.59 -0.80 8.89
C TYR A 120 6.94 -0.99 9.57
N THR A 121 7.09 -0.55 10.79
CA THR A 121 8.40 -0.57 11.39
C THR A 121 8.52 -1.48 12.58
N HIS A 122 7.45 -2.14 12.97
CA HIS A 122 7.45 -2.87 14.23
C HIS A 122 8.53 -3.89 14.33
N LEU A 123 8.98 -4.40 13.22
CA LEU A 123 9.97 -5.41 13.31
C LEU A 123 11.28 -4.85 13.70
N THR A 124 11.50 -3.58 13.51
CA THR A 124 12.83 -3.11 13.71
C THR A 124 13.01 -2.29 14.92
N LEU A 125 11.99 -1.66 15.42
CA LEU A 125 12.24 -0.79 16.43
C LEU A 125 11.42 -0.72 17.43
N PRO A 126 11.77 -1.04 18.43
CA PRO A 126 10.96 -1.08 19.47
C PRO A 126 10.72 0.20 19.96
N THR A 127 11.15 1.03 19.86
CA THR A 127 11.06 2.01 20.60
C THR A 127 10.22 2.91 20.29
N ILE A 128 9.96 3.53 20.28
CA ILE A 128 9.40 4.53 20.20
C ILE A 128 8.46 5.01 19.71
N CYS A 129 7.79 5.39 19.64
CA CYS A 129 7.12 5.93 19.33
C CYS A 129 6.18 6.47 19.33
N SER A 130 5.78 6.97 19.26
CA SER A 130 4.89 7.60 19.44
C SER A 130 4.13 8.07 18.50
N VAL A 131 3.51 8.22 18.12
CA VAL A 131 2.71 8.65 17.26
C VAL A 131 2.16 9.16 17.09
#